data_83bf2569ce7a2ec43460aa6bd791a827
#
_entry.id   83bf2569ce7a2ec43460aa6bd791a827
#
_cell.length_a   1.000
_cell.length_b   1.000
_cell.length_c   1.000
_cell.angle_alpha   90.00
_cell.angle_beta   90.00
_cell.angle_gamma   90.00
#
_symmetry.space_group_name_H-M   'P 1'
#
loop_
_entity.id
_entity.type
_entity.pdbx_description
1 polymer ?
#
loop_
_entity_poly.entity_id
_entity_poly.type
_entity_poly.pdbx_seq_one_letter_code
_entity_poly.pdbx_strand_id
1 'polypeptide(L)'
;MNAPEASVPALVCQGLCKAFGQKLAVDHLSLTVPVGSVYGVVGPNGAGKTTTLSMATGLLVPDAGRVLVHGADVWREPGRAKALLGVLPDGLRTFDRLSGLDLVTYSGLLRGLDREVVVPRATQLLHVLGLWEAGTTLVADYSAGMRKKVHLACALVHSPSVLVLDEPFEAVDPVSAQTIQGLLTDFAGAGGTVIISSHVMATVQRFCSHVAVIAAGRVLAAGTTQEVAAGQDLDTRFAQLVGAPATREELSWLRPSSV
;
A
#
# COMPACT_ATOMS: atom_id res chain seq x y z
N MET A 1 0.77 35.86 -15.88
CA MET A 1 0.21 34.54 -15.56
C MET A 1 1.36 33.65 -15.16
N ASN A 2 1.62 33.51 -13.84
CA ASN A 2 2.68 32.59 -13.37
C ASN A 2 2.18 31.16 -13.64
N ALA A 3 3.01 30.36 -14.32
CA ALA A 3 2.78 28.92 -14.40
C ALA A 3 2.66 28.39 -12.95
N PRO A 4 1.71 27.46 -12.65
CA PRO A 4 1.64 26.87 -11.33
C PRO A 4 2.99 26.19 -11.04
N GLU A 5 3.63 26.57 -9.93
CA GLU A 5 4.80 25.86 -9.43
C GLU A 5 4.44 24.36 -9.36
N ALA A 6 5.16 23.55 -10.10
CA ALA A 6 4.93 22.12 -10.11
C ALA A 6 5.14 21.59 -8.68
N SER A 7 4.04 21.25 -8.00
CA SER A 7 4.09 20.73 -6.63
C SER A 7 4.99 19.50 -6.59
N VAL A 8 5.90 19.46 -5.62
CA VAL A 8 6.81 18.29 -5.43
C VAL A 8 5.96 17.05 -5.20
N PRO A 9 6.10 15.98 -6.02
CA PRO A 9 5.32 14.77 -5.86
C PRO A 9 5.51 14.13 -4.48
N ALA A 10 4.49 13.43 -3.99
CA ALA A 10 4.54 12.73 -2.72
C ALA A 10 5.58 11.61 -2.71
N LEU A 11 5.63 10.84 -3.82
CA LEU A 11 6.63 9.79 -3.99
C LEU A 11 7.06 9.69 -5.46
N VAL A 12 8.36 9.49 -5.69
CA VAL A 12 8.92 9.28 -7.03
C VAL A 12 9.88 8.11 -6.99
N CYS A 13 9.63 7.10 -7.81
CA CYS A 13 10.55 6.03 -8.12
C CYS A 13 11.20 6.34 -9.47
N GLN A 14 12.53 6.25 -9.57
CA GLN A 14 13.28 6.55 -10.79
C GLN A 14 14.19 5.39 -11.16
N GLY A 15 13.82 4.65 -12.21
CA GLY A 15 14.63 3.58 -12.80
C GLY A 15 14.96 2.45 -11.82
N LEU A 16 14.02 2.07 -10.95
CA LEU A 16 14.27 1.03 -9.94
C LEU A 16 14.53 -0.31 -10.59
N CYS A 17 15.61 -0.97 -10.16
CA CYS A 17 15.92 -2.35 -10.51
C CYS A 17 16.10 -3.19 -9.25
N LYS A 18 15.63 -4.44 -9.30
CA LYS A 18 15.87 -5.44 -8.26
C LYS A 18 15.87 -6.84 -8.82
N ALA A 19 16.98 -7.56 -8.60
CA ALA A 19 17.09 -8.98 -8.94
C ALA A 19 17.23 -9.85 -7.69
N PHE A 20 16.71 -11.05 -7.75
CA PHE A 20 16.89 -12.11 -6.75
C PHE A 20 17.44 -13.34 -7.48
N GLY A 21 18.75 -13.57 -7.36
CA GLY A 21 19.45 -14.56 -8.16
C GLY A 21 19.33 -14.23 -9.65
N GLN A 22 18.77 -15.15 -10.43
CA GLN A 22 18.57 -14.94 -11.88
C GLN A 22 17.22 -14.26 -12.21
N LYS A 23 16.34 -14.06 -11.23
CA LYS A 23 15.02 -13.47 -11.45
C LYS A 23 15.09 -11.96 -11.29
N LEU A 24 14.86 -11.22 -12.36
CA LEU A 24 14.65 -9.77 -12.33
C LEU A 24 13.22 -9.49 -11.87
N ALA A 25 13.07 -9.04 -10.63
CA ALA A 25 11.76 -8.80 -10.00
C ALA A 25 11.21 -7.40 -10.30
N VAL A 26 12.09 -6.41 -10.46
CA VAL A 26 11.75 -5.03 -10.86
C VAL A 26 12.80 -4.59 -11.88
N ASP A 27 12.33 -4.05 -13.02
CA ASP A 27 13.11 -3.76 -14.19
C ASP A 27 12.88 -2.32 -14.66
N HIS A 28 13.83 -1.42 -14.32
CA HIS A 28 13.84 0.01 -14.66
C HIS A 28 12.50 0.73 -14.36
N LEU A 29 11.84 0.34 -13.27
CA LEU A 29 10.53 0.84 -12.91
C LEU A 29 10.61 2.31 -12.50
N SER A 30 9.82 3.15 -13.16
CA SER A 30 9.63 4.55 -12.81
C SER A 30 8.17 4.84 -12.54
N LEU A 31 7.88 5.57 -11.45
CA LEU A 31 6.53 5.88 -10.98
C LEU A 31 6.54 7.23 -10.27
N THR A 32 5.52 8.04 -10.51
CA THR A 32 5.31 9.31 -9.82
C THR A 32 3.93 9.32 -9.17
N VAL A 33 3.87 9.62 -7.89
CA VAL A 33 2.64 9.67 -7.09
C VAL A 33 2.34 11.13 -6.73
N PRO A 34 1.22 11.68 -7.18
CA PRO A 34 0.80 13.04 -6.82
C PRO A 34 0.45 13.16 -5.33
N VAL A 35 0.66 14.36 -4.75
CA VAL A 35 0.21 14.68 -3.39
C VAL A 35 -1.32 14.63 -3.31
N GLY A 36 -1.86 14.17 -2.17
CA GLY A 36 -3.30 14.13 -1.92
C GLY A 36 -4.03 13.03 -2.71
N SER A 37 -3.31 12.13 -3.37
CA SER A 37 -3.92 11.04 -4.13
C SER A 37 -4.09 9.77 -3.30
N VAL A 38 -5.13 8.99 -3.64
CA VAL A 38 -5.20 7.57 -3.33
C VAL A 38 -4.73 6.82 -4.57
N TYR A 39 -3.56 6.21 -4.49
CA TYR A 39 -2.84 5.63 -5.61
C TYR A 39 -2.81 4.10 -5.53
N GLY A 40 -3.38 3.43 -6.52
CA GLY A 40 -3.39 1.97 -6.63
C GLY A 40 -2.16 1.45 -7.40
N VAL A 41 -1.44 0.49 -6.85
CA VAL A 41 -0.40 -0.28 -7.54
C VAL A 41 -0.95 -1.67 -7.80
N VAL A 42 -1.31 -1.98 -9.03
CA VAL A 42 -2.00 -3.22 -9.39
C VAL A 42 -1.16 -4.08 -10.33
N GLY A 43 -1.38 -5.37 -10.27
CA GLY A 43 -0.64 -6.33 -11.10
C GLY A 43 -0.88 -7.76 -10.64
N PRO A 44 -0.57 -8.77 -11.46
CA PRO A 44 -0.67 -10.17 -11.07
C PRO A 44 0.31 -10.51 -9.94
N ASN A 45 0.11 -11.68 -9.33
CA ASN A 45 1.06 -12.19 -8.35
C ASN A 45 2.44 -12.37 -9.00
N GLY A 46 3.49 -11.92 -8.29
CA GLY A 46 4.86 -11.94 -8.83
C GLY A 46 5.17 -10.80 -9.82
N ALA A 47 4.28 -9.83 -10.04
CA ALA A 47 4.52 -8.67 -10.90
C ALA A 47 5.62 -7.72 -10.42
N GLY A 48 6.03 -7.81 -9.13
CA GLY A 48 7.01 -6.92 -8.52
C GLY A 48 6.42 -5.85 -7.60
N LYS A 49 5.09 -5.86 -7.32
CA LYS A 49 4.41 -4.85 -6.46
C LYS A 49 5.06 -4.72 -5.08
N THR A 50 5.05 -5.79 -4.28
CA THR A 50 5.64 -5.83 -2.93
C THR A 50 7.12 -5.45 -2.96
N THR A 51 7.88 -5.92 -3.96
CA THR A 51 9.30 -5.56 -4.12
C THR A 51 9.46 -4.06 -4.37
N THR A 52 8.63 -3.48 -5.24
CA THR A 52 8.62 -2.03 -5.53
C THR A 52 8.26 -1.23 -4.29
N LEU A 53 7.18 -1.59 -3.57
CA LEU A 53 6.77 -0.91 -2.35
C LEU A 53 7.82 -1.04 -1.24
N SER A 54 8.47 -2.20 -1.10
CA SER A 54 9.57 -2.40 -0.14
C SER A 54 10.78 -1.50 -0.44
N MET A 55 11.12 -1.31 -1.72
CA MET A 55 12.16 -0.35 -2.12
C MET A 55 11.71 1.10 -1.87
N ALA A 56 10.45 1.41 -2.19
CA ALA A 56 9.88 2.74 -2.01
C ALA A 56 9.83 3.19 -0.54
N THR A 57 9.77 2.25 0.39
CA THR A 57 9.70 2.51 1.84
C THR A 57 11.02 2.34 2.58
N GLY A 58 12.10 2.00 1.88
CA GLY A 58 13.42 1.77 2.48
C GLY A 58 13.55 0.46 3.26
N LEU A 59 12.66 -0.51 3.01
CA LEU A 59 12.75 -1.87 3.57
C LEU A 59 13.65 -2.78 2.73
N LEU A 60 13.86 -2.45 1.46
CA LEU A 60 14.68 -3.21 0.54
C LEU A 60 15.55 -2.27 -0.30
N VAL A 61 16.87 -2.50 -0.29
CA VAL A 61 17.80 -1.70 -1.12
C VAL A 61 17.62 -2.08 -2.59
N PRO A 62 17.37 -1.10 -3.49
CA PRO A 62 17.37 -1.34 -4.93
C PRO A 62 18.80 -1.65 -5.42
N ASP A 63 18.93 -2.43 -6.49
CA ASP A 63 20.21 -2.67 -7.15
C ASP A 63 20.60 -1.49 -8.05
N ALA A 64 19.60 -0.74 -8.57
CA ALA A 64 19.76 0.51 -9.29
C ALA A 64 18.53 1.40 -9.13
N GLY A 65 18.68 2.69 -9.45
CA GLY A 65 17.62 3.67 -9.33
C GLY A 65 17.60 4.36 -7.95
N ARG A 66 16.57 5.17 -7.73
CA ARG A 66 16.37 5.88 -6.45
C ARG A 66 14.90 6.12 -6.16
N VAL A 67 14.60 6.41 -4.88
CA VAL A 67 13.27 6.78 -4.42
C VAL A 67 13.34 8.10 -3.68
N LEU A 68 12.42 9.01 -3.99
CA LEU A 68 12.25 10.29 -3.31
C LEU A 68 10.86 10.34 -2.67
N VAL A 69 10.77 10.77 -1.43
CA VAL A 69 9.52 11.05 -0.70
C VAL A 69 9.50 12.53 -0.34
N HIS A 70 8.59 13.29 -0.92
CA HIS A 70 8.59 14.77 -0.86
C HIS A 70 10.00 15.36 -1.09
N GLY A 71 10.72 14.81 -2.08
CA GLY A 71 12.07 15.23 -2.43
C GLY A 71 13.19 14.66 -1.53
N ALA A 72 12.88 14.02 -0.39
CA ALA A 72 13.87 13.36 0.45
C ALA A 72 14.24 11.99 -0.13
N ASP A 73 15.52 11.74 -0.39
CA ASP A 73 16.00 10.44 -0.89
C ASP A 73 15.95 9.40 0.24
N VAL A 74 15.23 8.30 -0.01
CA VAL A 74 14.96 7.25 1.00
C VAL A 74 16.25 6.62 1.54
N TRP A 75 17.31 6.57 0.74
CA TRP A 75 18.57 5.90 1.11
C TRP A 75 19.66 6.89 1.54
N ARG A 76 19.61 8.13 1.06
CA ARG A 76 20.59 9.18 1.42
C ARG A 76 20.15 9.98 2.64
N GLU A 77 18.83 10.16 2.81
CA GLU A 77 18.21 10.92 3.89
C GLU A 77 17.18 10.05 4.67
N PRO A 78 17.57 8.85 5.18
CA PRO A 78 16.60 7.87 5.70
C PRO A 78 15.79 8.37 6.89
N GLY A 79 16.37 9.21 7.73
CA GLY A 79 15.67 9.81 8.88
C GLY A 79 14.50 10.70 8.42
N ARG A 80 14.78 11.60 7.47
CA ARG A 80 13.78 12.50 6.89
C ARG A 80 12.69 11.74 6.12
N ALA A 81 13.08 10.80 5.26
CA ALA A 81 12.13 10.01 4.49
C ALA A 81 11.23 9.16 5.39
N LYS A 82 11.80 8.48 6.40
CA LYS A 82 11.02 7.65 7.33
C LYS A 82 10.05 8.45 8.21
N ALA A 83 10.37 9.69 8.56
CA ALA A 83 9.46 10.57 9.29
C ALA A 83 8.19 10.88 8.49
N LEU A 84 8.30 10.94 7.16
CA LEU A 84 7.21 11.21 6.22
C LEU A 84 6.37 9.97 5.88
N LEU A 85 6.87 8.77 6.16
CA LEU A 85 6.29 7.49 5.72
C LEU A 85 5.60 6.74 6.85
N GLY A 86 4.34 6.37 6.66
CA GLY A 86 3.66 5.30 7.37
C GLY A 86 3.62 4.06 6.47
N VAL A 87 4.00 2.91 7.00
CA VAL A 87 4.16 1.69 6.20
C VAL A 87 3.42 0.52 6.82
N LEU A 88 2.61 -0.15 6.01
CA LEU A 88 2.01 -1.45 6.31
C LEU A 88 2.52 -2.44 5.26
N PRO A 89 3.62 -3.15 5.49
CA PRO A 89 4.10 -4.19 4.58
C PRO A 89 3.24 -5.45 4.69
N ASP A 90 3.21 -6.24 3.63
CA ASP A 90 2.62 -7.57 3.70
C ASP A 90 3.48 -8.52 4.55
N GLY A 91 2.82 -9.47 5.23
CA GLY A 91 3.49 -10.47 6.06
C GLY A 91 4.26 -9.90 7.28
N LEU A 92 3.91 -8.69 7.74
CA LEU A 92 4.58 -8.06 8.90
C LEU A 92 4.47 -8.95 10.15
N ARG A 93 5.62 -9.32 10.70
CA ARG A 93 5.73 -9.90 12.04
C ARG A 93 5.96 -8.78 13.04
N THR A 94 5.16 -8.74 14.08
CA THR A 94 5.23 -7.73 15.12
C THR A 94 5.55 -8.33 16.49
N PHE A 95 5.58 -7.48 17.50
CA PHE A 95 5.78 -7.87 18.88
C PHE A 95 4.50 -8.52 19.43
N ASP A 96 4.29 -9.78 19.15
CA ASP A 96 3.07 -10.55 19.48
C ASP A 96 2.74 -10.58 20.98
N ARG A 97 3.73 -10.28 21.84
CA ARG A 97 3.57 -10.22 23.31
C ARG A 97 3.15 -8.84 23.83
N LEU A 98 2.94 -7.87 22.96
CA LEU A 98 2.34 -6.59 23.32
C LEU A 98 0.83 -6.66 23.16
N SER A 99 0.09 -5.88 23.98
CA SER A 99 -1.31 -5.62 23.69
C SER A 99 -1.46 -4.70 22.47
N GLY A 100 -2.66 -4.63 21.90
CA GLY A 100 -2.90 -3.73 20.77
C GLY A 100 -2.57 -2.28 21.09
N LEU A 101 -2.98 -1.79 22.27
CA LEU A 101 -2.68 -0.43 22.74
C LEU A 101 -1.19 -0.21 22.96
N ASP A 102 -0.50 -1.19 23.59
CA ASP A 102 0.95 -1.08 23.82
C ASP A 102 1.71 -1.08 22.52
N LEU A 103 1.32 -1.90 21.51
CA LEU A 103 1.98 -1.97 20.23
C LEU A 103 1.90 -0.63 19.49
N VAL A 104 0.71 -0.01 19.42
CA VAL A 104 0.53 1.29 18.76
C VAL A 104 1.28 2.39 19.52
N THR A 105 1.19 2.39 20.85
CA THR A 105 1.94 3.34 21.70
C THR A 105 3.44 3.20 21.50
N TYR A 106 3.96 1.97 21.54
CA TYR A 106 5.38 1.70 21.32
C TYR A 106 5.85 2.14 19.94
N SER A 107 5.04 1.90 18.91
CA SER A 107 5.33 2.36 17.55
C SER A 107 5.48 3.88 17.46
N GLY A 108 4.63 4.64 18.14
CA GLY A 108 4.74 6.10 18.19
C GLY A 108 5.96 6.59 18.98
N LEU A 109 6.28 5.94 20.11
CA LEU A 109 7.48 6.25 20.89
C LEU A 109 8.77 6.01 20.09
N LEU A 110 8.83 4.91 19.31
CA LEU A 110 9.95 4.64 18.39
C LEU A 110 10.11 5.68 17.29
N ARG A 111 9.03 6.42 16.96
CA ARG A 111 9.02 7.55 16.02
C ARG A 111 9.37 8.89 16.70
N GLY A 112 9.70 8.88 17.99
CA GLY A 112 10.09 10.07 18.75
C GLY A 112 8.93 10.91 19.27
N LEU A 113 7.70 10.36 19.28
CA LEU A 113 6.56 11.04 19.90
C LEU A 113 6.61 10.90 21.42
N ASP A 114 6.23 11.94 22.15
CA ASP A 114 6.06 11.88 23.59
C ASP A 114 4.86 11.02 23.97
N ARG A 115 4.94 10.37 25.15
CA ARG A 115 3.88 9.48 25.64
C ARG A 115 2.52 10.21 25.76
N GLU A 116 2.55 11.46 26.16
CA GLU A 116 1.36 12.31 26.30
C GLU A 116 0.65 12.58 24.98
N VAL A 117 1.37 12.51 23.88
CA VAL A 117 0.83 12.68 22.51
C VAL A 117 0.39 11.34 21.94
N VAL A 118 1.21 10.30 22.11
CA VAL A 118 0.98 9.02 21.44
C VAL A 118 -0.16 8.22 22.05
N VAL A 119 -0.34 8.23 23.38
CA VAL A 119 -1.39 7.45 24.03
C VAL A 119 -2.80 7.88 23.60
N PRO A 120 -3.16 9.18 23.60
CA PRO A 120 -4.44 9.63 23.05
C PRO A 120 -4.65 9.24 21.57
N ARG A 121 -3.62 9.38 20.73
CA ARG A 121 -3.69 8.99 19.31
C ARG A 121 -3.91 7.49 19.14
N ALA A 122 -3.19 6.66 19.89
CA ALA A 122 -3.34 5.21 19.87
C ALA A 122 -4.77 4.80 20.27
N THR A 123 -5.29 5.41 21.36
CA THR A 123 -6.68 5.20 21.81
C THR A 123 -7.69 5.54 20.72
N GLN A 124 -7.58 6.72 20.11
CA GLN A 124 -8.48 7.14 19.03
C GLN A 124 -8.42 6.20 17.82
N LEU A 125 -7.23 5.78 17.40
CA LEU A 125 -7.05 4.85 16.29
C LEU A 125 -7.68 3.49 16.58
N LEU A 126 -7.51 2.96 17.80
CA LEU A 126 -8.16 1.70 18.20
C LEU A 126 -9.68 1.81 18.21
N HIS A 127 -10.25 2.94 18.65
CA HIS A 127 -11.69 3.19 18.56
C HIS A 127 -12.18 3.20 17.11
N VAL A 128 -11.57 4.02 16.26
CA VAL A 128 -11.96 4.16 14.83
C VAL A 128 -11.85 2.83 14.10
N LEU A 129 -10.83 2.03 14.39
CA LEU A 129 -10.61 0.72 13.75
C LEU A 129 -11.41 -0.42 14.41
N GLY A 130 -12.24 -0.12 15.41
CA GLY A 130 -13.05 -1.12 16.11
C GLY A 130 -12.22 -2.17 16.86
N LEU A 131 -11.10 -1.75 17.45
CA LEU A 131 -10.18 -2.60 18.21
C LEU A 131 -10.14 -2.24 19.69
N TRP A 132 -10.92 -1.25 20.13
CA TRP A 132 -10.86 -0.75 21.52
C TRP A 132 -11.11 -1.83 22.56
N GLU A 133 -12.16 -2.62 22.38
CA GLU A 133 -12.53 -3.71 23.33
C GLU A 133 -11.44 -4.78 23.44
N ALA A 134 -10.66 -4.97 22.38
CA ALA A 134 -9.51 -5.86 22.34
C ALA A 134 -8.18 -5.14 22.61
N GLY A 135 -8.20 -3.85 22.94
CA GLY A 135 -7.00 -3.03 23.07
C GLY A 135 -5.99 -3.53 24.10
N THR A 136 -6.45 -4.22 25.16
CA THR A 136 -5.61 -4.84 26.19
C THR A 136 -5.28 -6.32 25.93
N THR A 137 -5.87 -6.94 24.89
CA THR A 137 -5.58 -8.31 24.47
C THR A 137 -4.25 -8.36 23.74
N LEU A 138 -3.49 -9.45 23.89
CA LEU A 138 -2.22 -9.63 23.19
C LEU A 138 -2.45 -9.75 21.68
N VAL A 139 -1.56 -9.15 20.90
CA VAL A 139 -1.62 -9.19 19.43
C VAL A 139 -1.47 -10.63 18.90
N ALA A 140 -0.82 -11.52 19.66
CA ALA A 140 -0.78 -12.96 19.37
C ALA A 140 -2.17 -13.56 19.18
N ASP A 141 -3.15 -13.10 19.99
CA ASP A 141 -4.52 -13.62 20.01
C ASP A 141 -5.45 -12.91 19.01
N TYR A 142 -4.94 -11.92 18.26
CA TYR A 142 -5.72 -11.20 17.26
C TYR A 142 -6.00 -12.07 16.03
N SER A 143 -7.19 -11.93 15.45
CA SER A 143 -7.49 -12.48 14.11
C SER A 143 -6.59 -11.81 13.06
N ALA A 144 -6.49 -12.39 11.86
CA ALA A 144 -5.73 -11.79 10.76
C ALA A 144 -6.20 -10.36 10.44
N GLY A 145 -7.52 -10.14 10.40
CA GLY A 145 -8.09 -8.80 10.19
C GLY A 145 -7.78 -7.83 11.31
N MET A 146 -7.84 -8.27 12.57
CA MET A 146 -7.46 -7.42 13.73
C MET A 146 -5.97 -7.07 13.68
N ARG A 147 -5.10 -8.02 13.33
CA ARG A 147 -3.67 -7.73 13.13
C ARG A 147 -3.45 -6.69 12.03
N LYS A 148 -4.14 -6.81 10.89
CA LYS A 148 -4.05 -5.81 9.81
C LYS A 148 -4.45 -4.41 10.30
N LYS A 149 -5.55 -4.31 11.05
CA LYS A 149 -6.04 -3.03 11.61
C LYS A 149 -5.07 -2.41 12.63
N VAL A 150 -4.51 -3.19 13.55
CA VAL A 150 -3.55 -2.64 14.53
C VAL A 150 -2.24 -2.21 13.88
N HIS A 151 -1.78 -2.90 12.84
CA HIS A 151 -0.61 -2.48 12.07
C HIS A 151 -0.88 -1.19 11.27
N LEU A 152 -2.10 -1.01 10.75
CA LEU A 152 -2.50 0.26 10.15
C LEU A 152 -2.49 1.39 11.18
N ALA A 153 -2.96 1.14 12.41
CA ALA A 153 -2.83 2.11 13.51
C ALA A 153 -1.36 2.48 13.78
N CYS A 154 -0.45 1.49 13.80
CA CYS A 154 1.00 1.74 13.94
C CYS A 154 1.57 2.60 12.80
N ALA A 155 1.08 2.41 11.56
CA ALA A 155 1.49 3.19 10.41
C ALA A 155 0.99 4.65 10.46
N LEU A 156 -0.13 4.91 11.16
CA LEU A 156 -0.80 6.21 11.23
C LEU A 156 -0.41 7.05 12.45
N VAL A 157 -0.03 6.44 13.57
CA VAL A 157 0.09 7.10 14.88
C VAL A 157 1.01 8.31 14.92
N HIS A 158 2.04 8.35 14.07
CA HIS A 158 2.99 9.45 13.98
C HIS A 158 2.59 10.54 12.95
N SER A 159 1.37 10.46 12.39
CA SER A 159 0.84 11.42 11.40
C SER A 159 1.78 11.59 10.18
N PRO A 160 2.08 10.53 9.43
CA PRO A 160 2.92 10.62 8.23
C PRO A 160 2.23 11.48 7.16
N SER A 161 2.96 11.93 6.14
CA SER A 161 2.39 12.56 4.95
C SER A 161 2.09 11.57 3.82
N VAL A 162 2.73 10.41 3.83
CA VAL A 162 2.54 9.34 2.84
C VAL A 162 2.34 8.01 3.53
N LEU A 163 1.24 7.32 3.21
CA LEU A 163 0.98 5.95 3.63
C LEU A 163 1.27 4.98 2.47
N VAL A 164 2.05 3.94 2.74
CA VAL A 164 2.32 2.85 1.79
C VAL A 164 1.84 1.55 2.40
N LEU A 165 0.79 0.97 1.82
CA LEU A 165 0.05 -0.16 2.37
C LEU A 165 0.05 -1.32 1.35
N ASP A 166 0.67 -2.43 1.71
CA ASP A 166 0.71 -3.62 0.85
C ASP A 166 -0.47 -4.54 1.19
N GLU A 167 -1.39 -4.72 0.23
CA GLU A 167 -2.63 -5.49 0.33
C GLU A 167 -3.44 -5.18 1.63
N PRO A 168 -3.82 -3.90 1.89
CA PRO A 168 -4.41 -3.50 3.17
C PRO A 168 -5.79 -4.10 3.46
N PHE A 169 -6.49 -4.58 2.43
CA PHE A 169 -7.85 -5.14 2.55
C PHE A 169 -7.87 -6.67 2.55
N GLU A 170 -6.73 -7.33 2.36
CA GLU A 170 -6.64 -8.78 2.40
C GLU A 170 -6.93 -9.31 3.80
N ALA A 171 -7.74 -10.37 3.89
CA ALA A 171 -8.20 -10.99 5.14
C ALA A 171 -8.98 -10.05 6.09
N VAL A 172 -9.50 -8.94 5.59
CA VAL A 172 -10.36 -8.01 6.31
C VAL A 172 -11.82 -8.22 5.89
N ASP A 173 -12.73 -8.27 6.85
CA ASP A 173 -14.16 -8.37 6.56
C ASP A 173 -14.69 -7.11 5.86
N PRO A 174 -15.81 -7.21 5.11
CA PRO A 174 -16.31 -6.08 4.32
C PRO A 174 -16.63 -4.81 5.11
N VAL A 175 -17.11 -4.93 6.35
CA VAL A 175 -17.45 -3.78 7.20
C VAL A 175 -16.18 -3.08 7.66
N SER A 176 -15.20 -3.84 8.14
CA SER A 176 -13.89 -3.31 8.50
C SER A 176 -13.16 -2.70 7.29
N ALA A 177 -13.29 -3.30 6.10
CA ALA A 177 -12.71 -2.75 4.88
C ALA A 177 -13.30 -1.38 4.52
N GLN A 178 -14.62 -1.18 4.68
CA GLN A 178 -15.27 0.11 4.49
C GLN A 178 -14.77 1.16 5.50
N THR A 179 -14.62 0.79 6.77
CA THR A 179 -14.07 1.67 7.82
C THR A 179 -12.65 2.12 7.48
N ILE A 180 -11.80 1.17 7.05
CA ILE A 180 -10.42 1.48 6.61
C ILE A 180 -10.46 2.40 5.38
N GLN A 181 -11.28 2.13 4.37
CA GLN A 181 -11.41 2.98 3.17
C GLN A 181 -11.83 4.40 3.55
N GLY A 182 -12.82 4.56 4.44
CA GLY A 182 -13.25 5.87 4.96
C GLY A 182 -12.08 6.63 5.59
N LEU A 183 -11.36 5.98 6.54
CA LEU A 183 -10.21 6.58 7.21
C LEU A 183 -9.10 7.01 6.23
N LEU A 184 -8.81 6.19 5.22
CA LEU A 184 -7.79 6.50 4.22
C LEU A 184 -8.26 7.62 3.26
N THR A 185 -9.56 7.70 2.96
CA THR A 185 -10.15 8.80 2.18
C THR A 185 -10.06 10.12 2.93
N ASP A 186 -10.40 10.12 4.22
CA ASP A 186 -10.29 11.30 5.07
C ASP A 186 -8.84 11.76 5.20
N PHE A 187 -7.90 10.81 5.35
CA PHE A 187 -6.47 11.10 5.37
C PHE A 187 -5.99 11.76 4.07
N ALA A 188 -6.42 11.26 2.91
CA ALA A 188 -6.09 11.84 1.61
C ALA A 188 -6.76 13.22 1.43
N GLY A 189 -8.03 13.37 1.86
CA GLY A 189 -8.77 14.63 1.85
C GLY A 189 -8.13 15.71 2.73
N ALA A 190 -7.42 15.32 3.78
CA ALA A 190 -6.64 16.22 4.63
C ALA A 190 -5.25 16.57 4.05
N GLY A 191 -4.94 16.15 2.82
CA GLY A 191 -3.68 16.44 2.13
C GLY A 191 -2.63 15.33 2.24
N GLY A 192 -2.92 14.24 2.93
CA GLY A 192 -2.08 13.04 2.94
C GLY A 192 -2.11 12.32 1.59
N THR A 193 -1.16 11.41 1.37
CA THR A 193 -1.10 10.58 0.16
C THR A 193 -1.14 9.12 0.56
N VAL A 194 -1.99 8.33 -0.09
CA VAL A 194 -2.13 6.89 0.17
C VAL A 194 -1.69 6.10 -1.05
N ILE A 195 -0.81 5.15 -0.86
CA ILE A 195 -0.40 4.20 -1.89
C ILE A 195 -0.79 2.81 -1.41
N ILE A 196 -1.60 2.10 -2.19
CA ILE A 196 -2.00 0.73 -1.88
C ILE A 196 -1.58 -0.22 -2.99
N SER A 197 -1.11 -1.41 -2.66
CA SER A 197 -1.15 -2.51 -3.61
C SER A 197 -2.49 -3.23 -3.53
N SER A 198 -2.95 -3.74 -4.65
CA SER A 198 -4.11 -4.63 -4.69
C SER A 198 -4.09 -5.50 -5.93
N HIS A 199 -4.70 -6.67 -5.83
CA HIS A 199 -5.02 -7.54 -6.95
C HIS A 199 -6.53 -7.51 -7.28
N VAL A 200 -7.35 -6.74 -6.52
CA VAL A 200 -8.80 -6.61 -6.70
C VAL A 200 -9.12 -5.30 -7.44
N MET A 201 -9.27 -5.39 -8.78
CA MET A 201 -9.46 -4.22 -9.65
C MET A 201 -10.72 -3.41 -9.30
N ALA A 202 -11.82 -4.08 -8.97
CA ALA A 202 -13.07 -3.40 -8.59
C ALA A 202 -12.91 -2.50 -7.36
N THR A 203 -12.07 -2.88 -6.39
CA THR A 203 -11.73 -2.04 -5.23
C THR A 203 -10.91 -0.83 -5.67
N VAL A 204 -9.88 -1.05 -6.50
CA VAL A 204 -9.01 0.03 -6.99
C VAL A 204 -9.81 1.03 -7.83
N GLN A 205 -10.66 0.57 -8.74
CA GLN A 205 -11.47 1.44 -9.59
C GLN A 205 -12.40 2.37 -8.80
N ARG A 206 -12.96 1.89 -7.68
CA ARG A 206 -13.87 2.69 -6.84
C ARG A 206 -13.15 3.58 -5.85
N PHE A 207 -11.99 3.14 -5.35
CA PHE A 207 -11.33 3.77 -4.22
C PHE A 207 -10.15 4.67 -4.62
N CYS A 208 -9.42 4.31 -5.70
CA CYS A 208 -8.22 5.02 -6.09
C CYS A 208 -8.49 6.12 -7.13
N SER A 209 -7.91 7.30 -6.92
CA SER A 209 -7.91 8.40 -7.89
C SER A 209 -6.91 8.17 -9.03
N HIS A 210 -5.82 7.46 -8.73
CA HIS A 210 -4.74 7.12 -9.66
C HIS A 210 -4.39 5.64 -9.57
N VAL A 211 -3.83 5.10 -10.64
CA VAL A 211 -3.41 3.71 -10.68
C VAL A 211 -2.17 3.52 -11.55
N ALA A 212 -1.31 2.59 -11.13
CA ALA A 212 -0.26 2.03 -11.98
C ALA A 212 -0.46 0.53 -12.14
N VAL A 213 -0.47 0.06 -13.38
CA VAL A 213 -0.49 -1.37 -13.72
C VAL A 213 0.95 -1.85 -13.88
N ILE A 214 1.35 -2.82 -13.05
CA ILE A 214 2.69 -3.41 -13.06
C ILE A 214 2.58 -4.87 -13.53
N ALA A 215 3.43 -5.25 -14.49
CA ALA A 215 3.62 -6.64 -14.86
C ALA A 215 5.09 -6.88 -15.25
N ALA A 216 5.60 -8.07 -14.93
CA ALA A 216 6.99 -8.45 -15.20
C ALA A 216 8.02 -7.40 -14.71
N GLY A 217 7.78 -6.79 -13.56
CA GLY A 217 8.67 -5.80 -12.96
C GLY A 217 8.65 -4.41 -13.61
N ARG A 218 7.74 -4.15 -14.57
CA ARG A 218 7.65 -2.88 -15.32
C ARG A 218 6.28 -2.23 -15.15
N VAL A 219 6.21 -0.90 -15.23
CA VAL A 219 4.95 -0.17 -15.35
C VAL A 219 4.45 -0.27 -16.79
N LEU A 220 3.27 -0.82 -17.00
CA LEU A 220 2.61 -0.92 -18.30
C LEU A 220 1.73 0.29 -18.61
N ALA A 221 1.06 0.84 -17.58
CA ALA A 221 0.25 2.04 -17.67
C ALA A 221 0.21 2.72 -16.29
N ALA A 222 0.19 4.04 -16.27
CA ALA A 222 0.04 4.82 -15.04
C ALA A 222 -0.65 6.16 -15.36
N GLY A 223 -1.52 6.62 -14.47
CA GLY A 223 -2.28 7.86 -14.61
C GLY A 223 -3.46 7.90 -13.67
N THR A 224 -4.41 8.80 -13.92
CA THR A 224 -5.70 8.74 -13.23
C THR A 224 -6.41 7.42 -13.54
N THR A 225 -7.23 6.94 -12.61
CA THR A 225 -7.97 5.68 -12.81
C THR A 225 -8.82 5.72 -14.09
N GLN A 226 -9.37 6.89 -14.45
CA GLN A 226 -10.14 7.09 -15.68
C GLN A 226 -9.28 7.00 -16.96
N GLU A 227 -8.10 7.63 -16.96
CA GLU A 227 -7.16 7.57 -18.08
C GLU A 227 -6.69 6.14 -18.33
N VAL A 228 -6.29 5.42 -17.28
CA VAL A 228 -5.82 4.03 -17.40
C VAL A 228 -6.94 3.09 -17.81
N ALA A 229 -8.18 3.28 -17.33
CA ALA A 229 -9.35 2.51 -17.72
C ALA A 229 -9.73 2.74 -19.19
N ALA A 230 -9.39 3.90 -19.79
CA ALA A 230 -9.61 4.20 -21.20
C ALA A 230 -11.07 3.98 -21.67
N GLY A 231 -12.04 4.36 -20.83
CA GLY A 231 -13.47 4.22 -21.13
C GLY A 231 -14.05 2.81 -20.93
N GLN A 232 -13.27 1.88 -20.39
CA GLN A 232 -13.69 0.51 -20.04
C GLN A 232 -13.68 0.34 -18.51
N ASP A 233 -14.11 -0.83 -18.02
CA ASP A 233 -13.81 -1.21 -16.65
C ASP A 233 -12.32 -1.58 -16.49
N LEU A 234 -11.81 -1.37 -15.28
CA LEU A 234 -10.37 -1.57 -15.01
C LEU A 234 -9.96 -3.05 -15.12
N ASP A 235 -10.87 -4.00 -14.86
CA ASP A 235 -10.60 -5.45 -15.01
C ASP A 235 -10.35 -5.80 -16.49
N THR A 236 -11.22 -5.32 -17.39
CA THR A 236 -11.06 -5.52 -18.84
C THR A 236 -9.77 -4.89 -19.35
N ARG A 237 -9.51 -3.65 -18.94
CA ARG A 237 -8.28 -2.95 -19.34
C ARG A 237 -7.02 -3.63 -18.81
N PHE A 238 -7.06 -4.08 -17.57
CA PHE A 238 -5.98 -4.84 -16.95
C PHE A 238 -5.66 -6.13 -17.74
N ALA A 239 -6.69 -6.91 -18.09
CA ALA A 239 -6.52 -8.13 -18.88
C ALA A 239 -5.87 -7.86 -20.25
N GLN A 240 -6.23 -6.74 -20.90
CA GLN A 240 -5.59 -6.33 -22.16
C GLN A 240 -4.13 -5.95 -21.99
N LEU A 241 -3.79 -5.22 -20.92
CA LEU A 241 -2.42 -4.75 -20.66
C LEU A 241 -1.47 -5.88 -20.26
N VAL A 242 -1.95 -6.79 -19.42
CA VAL A 242 -1.12 -7.90 -18.88
C VAL A 242 -1.04 -9.07 -19.87
N GLY A 243 -1.96 -9.14 -20.82
CA GLY A 243 -2.15 -10.27 -21.72
C GLY A 243 -3.02 -11.34 -21.05
N ALA A 244 -4.19 -11.64 -21.65
CA ALA A 244 -4.98 -12.79 -21.21
C ALA A 244 -4.14 -14.06 -21.37
N PRO A 245 -4.20 -15.03 -20.43
CA PRO A 245 -3.57 -16.33 -20.67
C PRO A 245 -4.16 -16.93 -21.94
N ALA A 246 -3.29 -17.24 -22.90
CA ALA A 246 -3.68 -17.87 -24.14
C ALA A 246 -4.32 -19.22 -23.83
N THR A 247 -5.54 -19.42 -24.39
CA THR A 247 -6.27 -20.69 -24.45
C THR A 247 -6.67 -21.36 -23.13
N ARG A 248 -7.97 -21.34 -22.84
CA ARG A 248 -8.60 -22.41 -22.06
C ARG A 248 -8.37 -23.70 -22.85
N GLU A 249 -7.48 -24.58 -22.39
CA GLU A 249 -7.54 -25.98 -22.78
C GLU A 249 -8.95 -26.48 -22.41
N GLU A 250 -9.69 -27.00 -23.38
CA GLU A 250 -10.98 -27.64 -23.10
C GLU A 250 -10.71 -28.89 -22.25
N LEU A 251 -10.99 -28.76 -20.97
CA LEU A 251 -10.93 -29.88 -20.04
C LEU A 251 -12.14 -30.81 -20.34
N SER A 252 -12.03 -31.63 -21.38
CA SER A 252 -13.10 -32.52 -21.86
C SER A 252 -13.60 -33.50 -20.79
N TRP A 253 -12.79 -33.78 -19.78
CA TRP A 253 -13.10 -34.65 -18.63
C TRP A 253 -13.95 -33.95 -17.54
N LEU A 254 -14.14 -32.61 -17.61
CA LEU A 254 -14.90 -31.80 -16.64
C LEU A 254 -16.42 -31.83 -16.93
N ARG A 255 -16.87 -32.63 -17.89
CA ARG A 255 -18.32 -32.78 -18.15
C ARG A 255 -18.92 -33.66 -17.08
N PRO A 256 -20.02 -33.27 -16.39
CA PRO A 256 -20.71 -34.15 -15.47
C PRO A 256 -21.16 -35.41 -16.25
N SER A 257 -20.86 -36.57 -15.68
CA SER A 257 -21.38 -37.82 -16.22
C SER A 257 -22.90 -37.78 -16.17
N SER A 258 -23.56 -37.86 -17.33
CA SER A 258 -25.02 -38.02 -17.39
C SER A 258 -25.33 -39.39 -16.77
N VAL A 259 -26.00 -39.42 -15.60
CA VAL A 259 -26.63 -40.58 -14.98
C VAL A 259 -27.96 -40.81 -15.66
#